data_95353006354d428456746d672ef7f523
#
_entry.id   95353006354d428456746d672ef7f523
#
_cell.length_a   1.000
_cell.length_b   1.000
_cell.length_c   1.000
_cell.angle_alpha   90.00
_cell.angle_beta   90.00
_cell.angle_gamma   90.00
#
_symmetry.space_group_name_H-M   'P 1'
#
loop_
_entity.id
_entity.type
_entity.pdbx_description
1 polymer ?
#
loop_
_entity_poly.entity_id
_entity_poly.type
_entity_poly.pdbx_seq_one_letter_code
_entity_poly.pdbx_strand_id
1 'polypeptide(L)'
;MQQKLIKPQWLKIKLVTTDNFISIKNTLKQHNLHTVCEEAHCPNISECWNTGTATFMLMGDVCTRGCKFCAVKTGNPMMQLDAEEPKKLAKALAEIKLFDYVVLTSVNRDDLEDGGASHFAECIKEIKKEYPEIIVEVLIPDFKGYVEALKKIVDAKPDVIAHNIETIERLQKKVRDFRANYRQSLEVLNNVKKLNPKIYTKSSIMLGLGETGEEIVQAMKDLRAI
;
A
#
# COMPACT_ATOMS: atom_id res chain seq x y z
N MET A 1 32.96 -16.56 -17.43
CA MET A 1 32.32 -17.20 -16.28
C MET A 1 31.63 -16.12 -15.46
N GLN A 2 30.30 -16.06 -15.42
CA GLN A 2 29.60 -15.15 -14.53
C GLN A 2 29.76 -15.64 -13.10
N GLN A 3 30.41 -14.85 -12.24
CA GLN A 3 30.50 -15.13 -10.80
C GLN A 3 29.09 -15.17 -10.24
N LYS A 4 28.67 -16.31 -9.71
CA LYS A 4 27.40 -16.48 -9.02
C LYS A 4 27.47 -15.64 -7.74
N LEU A 5 26.79 -14.50 -7.72
CA LEU A 5 26.70 -13.63 -6.54
C LEU A 5 26.01 -14.42 -5.41
N ILE A 6 26.76 -14.77 -4.39
CA ILE A 6 26.24 -15.45 -3.20
C ILE A 6 25.56 -14.40 -2.32
N LYS A 7 24.28 -14.58 -2.02
CA LYS A 7 23.57 -13.69 -1.09
C LYS A 7 24.27 -13.65 0.27
N PRO A 8 24.58 -12.47 0.81
CA PRO A 8 25.17 -12.34 2.15
C PRO A 8 24.27 -12.96 3.23
N GLN A 9 24.84 -13.32 4.36
CA GLN A 9 24.13 -14.04 5.45
C GLN A 9 22.90 -13.25 5.96
N TRP A 10 23.00 -11.93 6.05
CA TRP A 10 21.93 -11.04 6.52
C TRP A 10 20.73 -10.91 5.54
N LEU A 11 20.89 -11.37 4.28
CA LEU A 11 19.80 -11.48 3.29
C LEU A 11 19.14 -12.88 3.29
N LYS A 12 19.60 -13.79 4.16
CA LYS A 12 18.99 -15.12 4.28
C LYS A 12 17.82 -15.06 5.23
N ILE A 13 16.63 -15.32 4.72
CA ILE A 13 15.39 -15.32 5.48
C ILE A 13 15.10 -16.76 5.91
N LYS A 14 14.72 -16.94 7.17
CA LYS A 14 14.16 -18.20 7.66
C LYS A 14 12.67 -18.21 7.36
N LEU A 15 12.23 -19.13 6.52
CA LEU A 15 10.80 -19.41 6.36
C LEU A 15 10.33 -20.14 7.62
N VAL A 16 9.62 -19.44 8.48
CA VAL A 16 9.03 -20.01 9.69
C VAL A 16 7.53 -20.10 9.48
N THR A 17 7.03 -21.30 9.26
CA THR A 17 5.59 -21.56 9.20
C THR A 17 5.11 -21.88 10.61
N THR A 18 4.39 -20.95 11.24
CA THR A 18 3.79 -21.13 12.57
C THR A 18 2.29 -21.39 12.43
N ASP A 19 1.66 -21.81 13.52
CA ASP A 19 0.19 -21.96 13.56
C ASP A 19 -0.51 -20.63 13.26
N ASN A 20 0.05 -19.49 13.71
CA ASN A 20 -0.43 -18.16 13.40
C ASN A 20 -0.42 -17.89 11.90
N PHE A 21 0.69 -18.16 11.22
CA PHE A 21 0.81 -18.01 9.77
C PHE A 21 -0.25 -18.82 9.02
N ILE A 22 -0.44 -20.08 9.43
CA ILE A 22 -1.44 -20.98 8.82
C ILE A 22 -2.86 -20.44 9.06
N SER A 23 -3.16 -20.01 10.28
CA SER A 23 -4.45 -19.43 10.66
C SER A 23 -4.78 -18.20 9.81
N ILE A 24 -3.84 -17.23 9.73
CA ILE A 24 -4.00 -16.04 8.91
C ILE A 24 -4.30 -16.42 7.46
N LYS A 25 -3.49 -17.30 6.88
CA LYS A 25 -3.66 -17.74 5.48
C LYS A 25 -5.02 -18.37 5.23
N ASN A 26 -5.50 -19.19 6.16
CA ASN A 26 -6.81 -19.84 6.03
C ASN A 26 -7.96 -18.82 6.14
N THR A 27 -7.89 -17.89 7.09
CA THR A 27 -8.90 -16.82 7.24
C THR A 27 -8.96 -15.93 6.01
N LEU A 28 -7.81 -15.49 5.48
CA LEU A 28 -7.75 -14.70 4.25
C LEU A 28 -8.44 -15.43 3.08
N LYS A 29 -8.16 -16.72 2.92
CA LYS A 29 -8.79 -17.54 1.87
C LYS A 29 -10.29 -17.70 2.07
N GLN A 30 -10.76 -17.90 3.30
CA GLN A 30 -12.20 -18.02 3.62
C GLN A 30 -12.98 -16.74 3.27
N HIS A 31 -12.38 -15.58 3.51
CA HIS A 31 -12.98 -14.27 3.22
C HIS A 31 -12.70 -13.76 1.81
N ASN A 32 -11.98 -14.54 0.97
CA ASN A 32 -11.56 -14.15 -0.39
C ASN A 32 -10.85 -12.79 -0.41
N LEU A 33 -9.90 -12.60 0.53
CA LEU A 33 -9.11 -11.39 0.67
C LEU A 33 -7.73 -11.56 0.04
N HIS A 34 -7.20 -10.49 -0.56
CA HIS A 34 -5.89 -10.44 -1.18
C HIS A 34 -4.89 -9.69 -0.30
N THR A 35 -3.63 -10.14 -0.30
CA THR A 35 -2.54 -9.44 0.37
C THR A 35 -1.40 -9.16 -0.61
N VAL A 36 -0.80 -7.98 -0.50
CA VAL A 36 0.44 -7.68 -1.23
C VAL A 36 1.55 -8.65 -0.81
N CYS A 37 1.49 -9.15 0.43
CA CYS A 37 2.47 -10.11 0.93
C CYS A 37 2.51 -11.41 0.11
N GLU A 38 1.36 -11.89 -0.36
CA GLU A 38 1.26 -13.09 -1.23
C GLU A 38 1.52 -12.72 -2.69
N GLU A 39 0.84 -11.71 -3.22
CA GLU A 39 0.94 -11.31 -4.64
C GLU A 39 2.35 -10.89 -5.05
N ALA A 40 3.08 -10.20 -4.18
CA ALA A 40 4.47 -9.80 -4.42
C ALA A 40 5.50 -10.86 -4.04
N HIS A 41 5.07 -12.07 -3.62
CA HIS A 41 5.97 -13.11 -3.10
C HIS A 41 6.96 -12.55 -2.08
N CYS A 42 6.44 -11.76 -1.11
CA CYS A 42 7.25 -11.02 -0.17
C CYS A 42 8.12 -11.96 0.68
N PRO A 43 9.45 -11.80 0.70
CA PRO A 43 10.32 -12.66 1.46
C PRO A 43 10.13 -12.52 2.98
N ASN A 44 9.55 -11.42 3.44
CA ASN A 44 9.36 -11.12 4.86
C ASN A 44 7.98 -11.54 5.40
N ILE A 45 7.14 -12.18 4.57
CA ILE A 45 5.76 -12.53 4.91
C ILE A 45 5.66 -13.30 6.24
N SER A 46 6.56 -14.28 6.45
CA SER A 46 6.54 -15.09 7.68
C SER A 46 6.84 -14.25 8.91
N GLU A 47 7.80 -13.34 8.84
CA GLU A 47 8.17 -12.46 9.95
C GLU A 47 7.04 -11.49 10.26
N CYS A 48 6.56 -10.77 9.25
CA CYS A 48 5.50 -9.76 9.40
C CYS A 48 4.21 -10.36 9.96
N TRP A 49 3.75 -11.48 9.42
CA TRP A 49 2.51 -12.10 9.88
C TRP A 49 2.63 -12.68 11.30
N ASN A 50 3.81 -13.17 11.69
CA ASN A 50 4.04 -13.63 13.05
C ASN A 50 4.20 -12.51 14.08
N THR A 51 4.55 -11.29 13.62
CA THR A 51 4.69 -10.10 14.48
C THR A 51 3.49 -9.15 14.42
N GLY A 52 2.37 -9.59 13.85
CA GLY A 52 1.13 -8.83 13.88
C GLY A 52 1.01 -7.71 12.83
N THR A 53 1.67 -7.85 11.67
CA THR A 53 1.56 -6.87 10.58
C THR A 53 1.24 -7.56 9.24
N ALA A 54 0.24 -7.05 8.53
CA ALA A 54 -0.10 -7.48 7.18
C ALA A 54 -0.47 -6.30 6.28
N THR A 55 -0.26 -6.47 4.96
CA THR A 55 -0.65 -5.49 3.93
C THR A 55 -1.74 -6.09 3.06
N PHE A 56 -2.95 -5.58 3.18
CA PHE A 56 -4.11 -5.99 2.40
C PHE A 56 -4.20 -5.20 1.11
N MET A 57 -4.59 -5.86 0.03
CA MET A 57 -4.78 -5.25 -1.28
C MET A 57 -6.27 -5.20 -1.60
N LEU A 58 -6.79 -3.99 -1.69
CA LEU A 58 -8.21 -3.70 -1.93
C LEU A 58 -8.51 -3.59 -3.42
N MET A 59 -9.79 -3.78 -3.77
CA MET A 59 -10.35 -3.58 -5.10
C MET A 59 -9.83 -4.57 -6.17
N GLY A 60 -9.42 -5.76 -5.74
CA GLY A 60 -8.99 -6.86 -6.60
C GLY A 60 -7.50 -6.85 -6.93
N ASP A 61 -7.11 -7.62 -7.97
CA ASP A 61 -5.73 -7.96 -8.34
C ASP A 61 -5.29 -7.38 -9.70
N VAL A 62 -6.13 -6.56 -10.36
CA VAL A 62 -5.84 -5.95 -11.66
C VAL A 62 -5.76 -4.43 -11.53
N CYS A 63 -4.59 -3.87 -11.84
CA CYS A 63 -4.30 -2.45 -11.78
C CYS A 63 -4.47 -1.79 -13.15
N THR A 64 -5.09 -0.60 -13.19
CA THR A 64 -5.20 0.17 -14.44
C THR A 64 -3.87 0.78 -14.89
N ARG A 65 -2.83 0.74 -14.04
CA ARG A 65 -1.50 1.31 -14.31
C ARG A 65 -0.42 0.24 -14.40
N GLY A 66 0.60 0.52 -15.24
CA GLY A 66 1.70 -0.40 -15.54
C GLY A 66 3.06 0.09 -15.03
N CYS A 67 3.23 0.25 -13.72
CA CYS A 67 4.54 0.58 -13.14
C CYS A 67 5.51 -0.60 -13.32
N LYS A 68 6.73 -0.35 -13.81
CA LYS A 68 7.66 -1.41 -14.23
C LYS A 68 8.25 -2.23 -13.08
N PHE A 69 8.16 -1.75 -11.86
CA PHE A 69 8.62 -2.44 -10.66
C PHE A 69 7.53 -3.30 -10.00
N CYS A 70 6.28 -3.11 -10.39
CA CYS A 70 5.14 -3.72 -9.72
C CYS A 70 4.82 -5.10 -10.31
N ALA A 71 4.60 -6.09 -9.45
CA ALA A 71 4.23 -7.45 -9.84
C ALA A 71 2.72 -7.62 -10.11
N VAL A 72 1.90 -6.63 -9.74
CA VAL A 72 0.45 -6.67 -9.93
C VAL A 72 0.10 -6.63 -11.43
N LYS A 73 -0.88 -7.43 -11.82
CA LYS A 73 -1.35 -7.49 -13.20
C LYS A 73 -1.84 -6.13 -13.69
N THR A 74 -1.36 -5.70 -14.84
CA THR A 74 -1.83 -4.48 -15.51
C THR A 74 -2.96 -4.81 -16.48
N GLY A 75 -4.05 -4.03 -16.43
CA GLY A 75 -5.16 -4.23 -17.37
C GLY A 75 -6.39 -3.39 -17.03
N ASN A 76 -7.48 -3.68 -17.72
CA ASN A 76 -8.80 -3.16 -17.34
C ASN A 76 -9.42 -4.16 -16.36
N PRO A 77 -9.73 -3.76 -15.13
CA PRO A 77 -10.32 -4.66 -14.13
C PRO A 77 -11.66 -5.27 -14.57
N MET A 78 -12.44 -4.59 -15.43
CA MET A 78 -13.78 -5.00 -15.92
C MET A 78 -14.73 -5.53 -14.83
N MET A 79 -14.35 -5.37 -13.57
CA MET A 79 -15.06 -5.89 -12.41
C MET A 79 -15.67 -4.74 -11.62
N GLN A 80 -16.90 -4.93 -11.20
CA GLN A 80 -17.50 -4.10 -10.18
C GLN A 80 -16.76 -4.32 -8.86
N LEU A 81 -16.70 -3.28 -8.01
CA LEU A 81 -16.18 -3.42 -6.66
C LEU A 81 -17.07 -4.39 -5.87
N ASP A 82 -16.43 -5.24 -5.06
CA ASP A 82 -17.16 -6.06 -4.10
C ASP A 82 -17.64 -5.18 -2.95
N ALA A 83 -18.92 -4.84 -2.94
CA ALA A 83 -19.52 -3.99 -1.89
C ALA A 83 -19.39 -4.58 -0.48
N GLU A 84 -19.17 -5.90 -0.36
CA GLU A 84 -18.98 -6.57 0.92
C GLU A 84 -17.49 -6.66 1.35
N GLU A 85 -16.53 -6.26 0.50
CA GLU A 85 -15.10 -6.30 0.83
C GLU A 85 -14.78 -5.55 2.13
N PRO A 86 -15.32 -4.33 2.41
CA PRO A 86 -15.07 -3.62 3.67
C PRO A 86 -15.47 -4.43 4.91
N LYS A 87 -16.64 -5.05 4.91
CA LYS A 87 -17.14 -5.86 6.03
C LYS A 87 -16.39 -7.18 6.16
N LYS A 88 -16.08 -7.85 5.04
CA LYS A 88 -15.28 -9.07 5.02
C LYS A 88 -13.90 -8.85 5.62
N LEU A 89 -13.25 -7.73 5.24
CA LEU A 89 -11.94 -7.35 5.75
C LEU A 89 -11.98 -7.06 7.26
N ALA A 90 -12.92 -6.24 7.72
CA ALA A 90 -13.09 -5.92 9.13
C ALA A 90 -13.33 -7.18 9.97
N LYS A 91 -14.20 -8.08 9.49
CA LYS A 91 -14.50 -9.36 10.16
C LYS A 91 -13.29 -10.28 10.21
N ALA A 92 -12.55 -10.42 9.11
CA ALA A 92 -11.34 -11.24 9.06
C ALA A 92 -10.28 -10.74 10.06
N LEU A 93 -10.06 -9.42 10.16
CA LEU A 93 -9.14 -8.82 11.12
C LEU A 93 -9.59 -9.09 12.57
N ALA A 94 -10.88 -8.96 12.86
CA ALA A 94 -11.44 -9.25 14.18
C ALA A 94 -11.37 -10.75 14.56
N GLU A 95 -11.44 -11.66 13.58
CA GLU A 95 -11.26 -13.10 13.80
C GLU A 95 -9.80 -13.47 14.06
N ILE A 96 -8.85 -12.89 13.31
CA ILE A 96 -7.41 -13.17 13.43
C ILE A 96 -6.87 -12.68 14.76
N LYS A 97 -7.25 -11.50 15.24
CA LYS A 97 -6.86 -10.87 16.52
C LYS A 97 -5.35 -10.80 16.81
N LEU A 98 -4.53 -10.97 15.79
CA LEU A 98 -3.07 -10.95 15.91
C LEU A 98 -2.47 -9.63 15.41
N PHE A 99 -3.27 -8.81 14.72
CA PHE A 99 -2.79 -7.59 14.11
C PHE A 99 -3.06 -6.38 15.01
N ASP A 100 -1.98 -5.75 15.48
CA ASP A 100 -2.03 -4.45 16.13
C ASP A 100 -1.88 -3.31 15.10
N TYR A 101 -1.36 -3.65 13.91
CA TYR A 101 -1.07 -2.73 12.82
C TYR A 101 -1.43 -3.36 11.48
N VAL A 102 -2.29 -2.69 10.73
CA VAL A 102 -2.69 -3.13 9.39
C VAL A 102 -2.36 -2.07 8.35
N VAL A 103 -1.81 -2.52 7.22
CA VAL A 103 -1.62 -1.67 6.05
C VAL A 103 -2.67 -2.02 5.01
N LEU A 104 -3.44 -1.03 4.59
CA LEU A 104 -4.35 -1.14 3.45
C LEU A 104 -3.70 -0.49 2.24
N THR A 105 -3.64 -1.18 1.14
CA THR A 105 -3.27 -0.59 -0.15
C THR A 105 -4.29 -1.01 -1.21
N SER A 106 -4.15 -0.52 -2.42
CA SER A 106 -5.05 -0.91 -3.50
C SER A 106 -4.35 -0.93 -4.85
N VAL A 107 -4.95 -1.62 -5.79
CA VAL A 107 -4.68 -1.38 -7.21
C VAL A 107 -5.17 0.01 -7.61
N ASN A 108 -4.58 0.63 -8.64
CA ASN A 108 -5.16 1.84 -9.21
C ASN A 108 -6.43 1.50 -9.98
N ARG A 109 -7.47 2.26 -9.76
CA ARG A 109 -8.79 2.14 -10.40
C ARG A 109 -9.13 3.46 -11.11
N ASP A 110 -8.29 3.83 -12.11
CA ASP A 110 -8.53 5.03 -12.93
C ASP A 110 -9.82 4.96 -13.77
N ASP A 111 -10.44 3.79 -13.81
CA ASP A 111 -11.75 3.50 -14.39
C ASP A 111 -12.93 3.97 -13.52
N LEU A 112 -12.70 4.18 -12.23
CA LEU A 112 -13.70 4.71 -11.30
C LEU A 112 -13.61 6.24 -11.21
N GLU A 113 -14.73 6.91 -10.99
CA GLU A 113 -14.83 8.36 -10.93
C GLU A 113 -13.93 8.96 -9.84
N ASP A 114 -13.94 8.36 -8.64
CA ASP A 114 -13.12 8.80 -7.50
C ASP A 114 -11.86 7.96 -7.29
N GLY A 115 -11.48 7.13 -8.27
CA GLY A 115 -10.33 6.25 -8.18
C GLY A 115 -10.45 5.18 -7.09
N GLY A 116 -11.66 4.94 -6.56
CA GLY A 116 -11.94 3.99 -5.48
C GLY A 116 -11.81 4.59 -4.06
N ALA A 117 -11.70 5.90 -3.93
CA ALA A 117 -11.52 6.56 -2.63
C ALA A 117 -12.68 6.29 -1.66
N SER A 118 -13.93 6.26 -2.15
CA SER A 118 -15.10 5.94 -1.31
C SER A 118 -15.03 4.51 -0.75
N HIS A 119 -14.66 3.55 -1.58
CA HIS A 119 -14.52 2.16 -1.16
C HIS A 119 -13.39 1.98 -0.13
N PHE A 120 -12.27 2.66 -0.38
CA PHE A 120 -11.13 2.68 0.55
C PHE A 120 -11.54 3.25 1.92
N ALA A 121 -12.25 4.40 1.91
CA ALA A 121 -12.75 5.04 3.12
C ALA A 121 -13.72 4.15 3.90
N GLU A 122 -14.56 3.37 3.21
CA GLU A 122 -15.48 2.43 3.84
C GLU A 122 -14.73 1.26 4.52
N CYS A 123 -13.66 0.74 3.88
CA CYS A 123 -12.79 -0.25 4.52
C CYS A 123 -12.20 0.26 5.84
N ILE A 124 -11.70 1.50 5.86
CA ILE A 124 -11.16 2.11 7.08
C ILE A 124 -12.22 2.19 8.18
N LYS A 125 -13.42 2.68 7.83
CA LYS A 125 -14.52 2.86 8.80
C LYS A 125 -15.00 1.53 9.39
N GLU A 126 -15.20 0.52 8.56
CA GLU A 126 -15.64 -0.80 9.04
C GLU A 126 -14.58 -1.46 9.92
N ILE A 127 -13.28 -1.34 9.58
CA ILE A 127 -12.20 -1.82 10.45
C ILE A 127 -12.20 -1.10 11.79
N LYS A 128 -12.24 0.23 11.80
CA LYS A 128 -12.24 1.02 13.04
C LYS A 128 -13.47 0.80 13.91
N LYS A 129 -14.58 0.42 13.31
CA LYS A 129 -15.82 0.07 14.01
C LYS A 129 -15.73 -1.30 14.70
N GLU A 130 -15.23 -2.32 13.99
CA GLU A 130 -15.12 -3.68 14.52
C GLU A 130 -13.89 -3.87 15.42
N TYR A 131 -12.82 -3.12 15.16
CA TYR A 131 -11.57 -3.20 15.91
C TYR A 131 -10.99 -1.78 16.16
N PRO A 132 -11.54 -1.04 17.13
CA PRO A 132 -11.19 0.37 17.36
C PRO A 132 -9.72 0.64 17.67
N GLU A 133 -9.04 -0.30 18.35
CA GLU A 133 -7.66 -0.14 18.82
C GLU A 133 -6.61 -0.40 17.74
N ILE A 134 -6.97 -1.03 16.61
CA ILE A 134 -6.01 -1.34 15.56
C ILE A 134 -5.49 -0.08 14.88
N ILE A 135 -4.18 -0.02 14.67
CA ILE A 135 -3.57 1.07 13.89
C ILE A 135 -3.77 0.78 12.41
N VAL A 136 -4.37 1.73 11.69
CA VAL A 136 -4.65 1.62 10.26
C VAL A 136 -3.74 2.57 9.48
N GLU A 137 -2.77 2.02 8.77
CA GLU A 137 -2.02 2.72 7.73
C GLU A 137 -2.70 2.49 6.38
N VAL A 138 -2.80 3.53 5.56
CA VAL A 138 -3.30 3.42 4.20
C VAL A 138 -2.24 3.87 3.20
N LEU A 139 -1.82 2.98 2.30
CA LEU A 139 -0.96 3.31 1.16
C LEU A 139 -1.86 3.57 -0.05
N ILE A 140 -2.12 4.85 -0.29
CA ILE A 140 -3.11 5.30 -1.27
C ILE A 140 -2.50 5.53 -2.67
N PRO A 141 -3.28 5.36 -3.76
CA PRO A 141 -2.92 5.88 -5.07
C PRO A 141 -2.96 7.42 -5.08
N ASP A 142 -2.53 8.03 -6.18
CA ASP A 142 -2.52 9.48 -6.31
C ASP A 142 -3.90 10.10 -6.58
N PHE A 143 -4.93 9.29 -6.84
CA PHE A 143 -6.28 9.72 -7.21
C PHE A 143 -6.30 10.81 -8.28
N LYS A 144 -5.33 10.80 -9.22
CA LYS A 144 -5.15 11.85 -10.25
C LYS A 144 -5.01 13.27 -9.67
N GLY A 145 -4.64 13.39 -8.39
CA GLY A 145 -4.54 14.65 -7.66
C GLY A 145 -5.88 15.24 -7.18
N TYR A 146 -6.97 14.51 -7.27
CA TYR A 146 -8.30 15.01 -6.84
C TYR A 146 -8.38 15.14 -5.33
N VAL A 147 -8.46 16.37 -4.84
CA VAL A 147 -8.50 16.70 -3.40
C VAL A 147 -9.76 16.12 -2.73
N GLU A 148 -10.89 16.08 -3.43
CA GLU A 148 -12.13 15.51 -2.88
C GLU A 148 -12.02 14.00 -2.61
N ALA A 149 -11.26 13.27 -3.43
CA ALA A 149 -10.93 11.86 -3.18
C ALA A 149 -10.06 11.71 -1.93
N LEU A 150 -9.02 12.54 -1.79
CA LEU A 150 -8.17 12.57 -0.60
C LEU A 150 -8.96 12.93 0.66
N LYS A 151 -9.91 13.86 0.55
CA LYS A 151 -10.76 14.25 1.67
C LYS A 151 -11.57 13.06 2.20
N LYS A 152 -12.11 12.19 1.34
CA LYS A 152 -12.83 10.99 1.77
C LYS A 152 -11.96 10.08 2.64
N ILE A 153 -10.68 9.91 2.25
CA ILE A 153 -9.71 9.11 3.01
C ILE A 153 -9.41 9.76 4.37
N VAL A 154 -9.13 11.07 4.38
CA VAL A 154 -8.84 11.83 5.60
C VAL A 154 -10.02 11.81 6.57
N ASP A 155 -11.25 11.97 6.06
CA ASP A 155 -12.49 11.96 6.86
C ASP A 155 -12.78 10.56 7.45
N ALA A 156 -12.26 9.48 6.85
CA ALA A 156 -12.35 8.13 7.40
C ALA A 156 -11.39 7.89 8.59
N LYS A 157 -10.47 8.83 8.87
CA LYS A 157 -9.58 8.88 10.03
C LYS A 157 -8.64 7.68 10.17
N PRO A 158 -7.87 7.31 9.15
CA PRO A 158 -6.75 6.40 9.35
C PRO A 158 -5.70 7.05 10.25
N ASP A 159 -4.83 6.24 10.86
CA ASP A 159 -3.75 6.75 11.71
C ASP A 159 -2.57 7.27 10.87
N VAL A 160 -2.28 6.61 9.75
CA VAL A 160 -1.20 6.97 8.83
C VAL A 160 -1.72 6.97 7.39
N ILE A 161 -1.38 8.01 6.63
CA ILE A 161 -1.59 8.05 5.18
C ILE A 161 -0.25 8.05 4.47
N ALA A 162 0.01 6.98 3.73
CA ALA A 162 1.20 6.79 2.92
C ALA A 162 0.89 7.01 1.44
N HIS A 163 1.82 7.66 0.73
CA HIS A 163 1.87 7.69 -0.72
C HIS A 163 3.31 7.73 -1.18
N ASN A 164 3.73 6.70 -1.92
CA ASN A 164 5.12 6.54 -2.30
C ASN A 164 5.50 7.41 -3.50
N ILE A 165 6.64 8.10 -3.42
CA ILE A 165 7.26 8.75 -4.59
C ILE A 165 7.97 7.73 -5.49
N GLU A 166 8.28 6.54 -4.98
CA GLU A 166 8.87 5.35 -5.60
C GLU A 166 10.30 5.55 -6.09
N THR A 167 10.62 6.67 -6.71
CA THR A 167 11.96 7.01 -7.20
C THR A 167 12.12 8.52 -7.33
N ILE A 168 13.36 8.98 -7.57
CA ILE A 168 13.69 10.38 -7.80
C ILE A 168 13.00 10.94 -9.05
N GLU A 169 12.88 12.28 -9.14
CA GLU A 169 12.14 12.96 -10.22
C GLU A 169 12.59 12.56 -11.62
N ARG A 170 13.91 12.48 -11.85
CA ARG A 170 14.50 12.13 -13.16
C ARG A 170 14.12 10.73 -13.65
N LEU A 171 13.90 9.79 -12.76
CA LEU A 171 13.63 8.39 -13.08
C LEU A 171 12.14 8.04 -13.19
N GLN A 172 11.23 8.95 -12.82
CA GLN A 172 9.78 8.69 -12.78
C GLN A 172 9.27 8.02 -14.07
N LYS A 173 9.54 8.63 -15.22
CA LYS A 173 9.06 8.14 -16.54
C LYS A 173 9.62 6.77 -16.94
N LYS A 174 10.78 6.38 -16.37
CA LYS A 174 11.39 5.08 -16.63
C LYS A 174 10.86 3.97 -15.75
N VAL A 175 10.36 4.32 -14.56
CA VAL A 175 10.03 3.38 -13.47
C VAL A 175 8.54 3.27 -13.23
N ARG A 176 7.82 4.41 -13.20
CA ARG A 176 6.38 4.46 -12.93
C ARG A 176 5.55 4.49 -14.21
N ASP A 177 4.26 4.25 -14.06
CA ASP A 177 3.28 4.50 -15.13
C ASP A 177 3.32 5.98 -15.55
N PHE A 178 3.06 6.26 -16.82
CA PHE A 178 3.16 7.61 -17.38
C PHE A 178 2.20 8.64 -16.74
N ARG A 179 1.12 8.16 -16.10
CA ARG A 179 0.12 8.99 -15.38
C ARG A 179 0.61 9.41 -13.99
N ALA A 180 1.59 8.71 -13.44
CA ALA A 180 2.18 9.06 -12.17
C ALA A 180 3.38 9.99 -12.35
N ASN A 181 3.53 10.98 -11.48
CA ASN A 181 4.69 11.87 -11.52
C ASN A 181 5.10 12.32 -10.12
N TYR A 182 6.34 12.81 -10.02
CA TYR A 182 6.97 13.19 -8.77
C TYR A 182 6.23 14.31 -8.04
N ARG A 183 5.93 15.40 -8.75
CA ARG A 183 5.29 16.59 -8.17
C ARG A 183 3.89 16.28 -7.68
N GLN A 184 3.10 15.54 -8.47
CA GLN A 184 1.77 15.08 -8.03
C GLN A 184 1.84 14.25 -6.76
N SER A 185 2.85 13.37 -6.64
CA SER A 185 3.00 12.54 -5.43
C SER A 185 3.33 13.39 -4.19
N LEU A 186 4.16 14.43 -4.32
CA LEU A 186 4.38 15.39 -3.24
C LEU A 186 3.11 16.19 -2.91
N GLU A 187 2.35 16.63 -3.91
CA GLU A 187 1.10 17.34 -3.71
C GLU A 187 0.05 16.51 -2.99
N VAL A 188 -0.06 15.20 -3.28
CA VAL A 188 -0.95 14.28 -2.55
C VAL A 188 -0.66 14.34 -1.06
N LEU A 189 0.60 14.17 -0.65
CA LEU A 189 1.00 14.21 0.76
C LEU A 189 0.78 15.60 1.39
N ASN A 190 1.13 16.66 0.67
CA ASN A 190 0.91 18.04 1.11
C ASN A 190 -0.58 18.33 1.33
N ASN A 191 -1.45 17.88 0.43
CA ASN A 191 -2.89 18.06 0.56
C ASN A 191 -3.47 17.27 1.73
N VAL A 192 -2.94 16.07 2.04
CA VAL A 192 -3.30 15.34 3.26
C VAL A 192 -2.98 16.18 4.50
N LYS A 193 -1.78 16.78 4.57
CA LYS A 193 -1.37 17.66 5.69
C LYS A 193 -2.22 18.92 5.80
N LYS A 194 -2.62 19.52 4.66
CA LYS A 194 -3.54 20.68 4.66
C LYS A 194 -4.93 20.30 5.17
N LEU A 195 -5.43 19.12 4.80
CA LEU A 195 -6.75 18.64 5.24
C LEU A 195 -6.75 18.24 6.72
N ASN A 196 -5.69 17.59 7.19
CA ASN A 196 -5.53 17.23 8.60
C ASN A 196 -4.05 17.15 9.00
N PRO A 197 -3.49 18.19 9.64
CA PRO A 197 -2.08 18.23 10.03
C PRO A 197 -1.69 17.19 11.09
N LYS A 198 -2.67 16.57 11.78
CA LYS A 198 -2.41 15.59 12.84
C LYS A 198 -2.16 14.18 12.29
N ILE A 199 -2.65 13.86 11.08
CA ILE A 199 -2.41 12.54 10.47
C ILE A 199 -0.93 12.41 10.12
N TYR A 200 -0.33 11.26 10.47
CA TYR A 200 1.02 10.95 10.02
C TYR A 200 1.05 10.70 8.52
N THR A 201 1.95 11.35 7.81
CA THR A 201 2.22 11.07 6.40
C THR A 201 3.49 10.25 6.26
N LYS A 202 3.50 9.34 5.28
CA LYS A 202 4.62 8.43 5.01
C LYS A 202 4.87 8.34 3.51
N SER A 203 6.14 8.22 3.13
CA SER A 203 6.53 7.93 1.76
C SER A 203 7.70 6.96 1.75
N SER A 204 7.91 6.27 0.63
CA SER A 204 9.10 5.46 0.42
C SER A 204 9.69 5.63 -0.97
N ILE A 205 10.97 5.26 -1.08
CA ILE A 205 11.77 5.32 -2.29
C ILE A 205 12.53 4.02 -2.45
N MET A 206 12.52 3.46 -3.66
CA MET A 206 13.36 2.33 -4.05
C MET A 206 14.74 2.84 -4.43
N LEU A 207 15.78 2.12 -4.02
CA LEU A 207 17.17 2.43 -4.34
C LEU A 207 17.76 1.38 -5.29
N GLY A 208 18.75 1.81 -6.08
CA GLY A 208 19.47 0.94 -7.04
C GLY A 208 18.92 1.02 -8.46
N LEU A 209 18.11 2.04 -8.78
CA LEU A 209 17.54 2.27 -10.11
C LEU A 209 18.38 3.22 -10.98
N GLY A 210 19.51 3.72 -10.45
CA GLY A 210 20.43 4.64 -11.11
C GLY A 210 20.34 6.09 -10.63
N GLU A 211 19.80 6.30 -9.43
CA GLU A 211 19.84 7.57 -8.70
C GLU A 211 21.23 7.86 -8.16
N THR A 212 21.54 9.15 -7.94
CA THR A 212 22.75 9.56 -7.20
C THR A 212 22.40 9.87 -5.74
N GLY A 213 23.42 9.92 -4.87
CA GLY A 213 23.24 10.28 -3.46
C GLY A 213 22.63 11.67 -3.28
N GLU A 214 23.04 12.64 -4.10
CA GLU A 214 22.51 14.01 -4.07
C GLU A 214 21.02 14.05 -4.45
N GLU A 215 20.61 13.27 -5.46
CA GLU A 215 19.20 13.17 -5.88
C GLU A 215 18.32 12.55 -4.79
N ILE A 216 18.83 11.55 -4.06
CA ILE A 216 18.13 10.94 -2.91
C ILE A 216 17.97 11.98 -1.80
N VAL A 217 19.05 12.70 -1.45
CA VAL A 217 19.01 13.76 -0.42
C VAL A 217 18.04 14.86 -0.83
N GLN A 218 17.99 15.24 -2.11
CA GLN A 218 17.01 16.21 -2.59
C GLN A 218 15.58 15.71 -2.43
N ALA A 219 15.29 14.46 -2.81
CA ALA A 219 13.96 13.85 -2.63
C ALA A 219 13.54 13.82 -1.15
N MET A 220 14.48 13.54 -0.24
CA MET A 220 14.24 13.61 1.21
C MET A 220 13.92 15.03 1.68
N LYS A 221 14.62 16.06 1.15
CA LYS A 221 14.33 17.46 1.45
C LYS A 221 12.96 17.88 0.94
N ASP A 222 12.60 17.48 -0.27
CA ASP A 222 11.28 17.76 -0.87
C ASP A 222 10.15 17.14 -0.03
N LEU A 223 10.32 15.90 0.43
CA LEU A 223 9.37 15.23 1.33
C LEU A 223 9.29 15.92 2.71
N ARG A 224 10.40 16.44 3.22
CA ARG A 224 10.44 17.12 4.52
C ARG A 224 9.79 18.51 4.46
N ALA A 225 9.73 19.12 3.29
CA ALA A 225 9.17 20.46 3.09
C ALA A 225 7.64 20.50 3.06
N ILE A 226 7.01 19.33 3.01
CA ILE A 226 5.53 19.15 2.99
C ILE A 226 5.02 18.44 4.28
#